data_a4e320145052f5e79149b947c75e2f6e
#
_entry.id   a4e320145052f5e79149b947c75e2f6e
#
_cell.length_a   1.000
_cell.length_b   1.000
_cell.length_c   1.000
_cell.angle_alpha   90.00
_cell.angle_beta   90.00
_cell.angle_gamma   90.00
#
_symmetry.space_group_name_H-M   'P 1'
#
loop_
_entity.id
_entity.type
_entity.pdbx_description
1 polymer ?
#
loop_
_entity_poly.entity_id
_entity_poly.type
_entity_poly.pdbx_seq_one_letter_code
_entity_poly.pdbx_strand_id
1 'polypeptide(L)'
;MTEPGLDHTSRLMAGKKFSSAEEMNAFLRENCVGKHVTVPPAGPLQAAQDVIYRAMDAHSPRVRAHLARKALDIFPDCADAYNLLAEEEAEDDGEALEFYRKGIEAGARVLGAELEERRGELWGHFNARPYMRARAGEAHTLWDMGRREEAERAYY
;
A
#
# COMPACT_ATOMS: atom_id res chain seq x y z
N MET A 1 -12.28 10.92 2.11
CA MET A 1 -12.39 9.44 2.07
C MET A 1 -11.00 8.90 2.36
N THR A 2 -10.85 7.97 3.31
CA THR A 2 -9.57 7.35 3.66
C THR A 2 -9.14 6.32 2.61
N GLU A 3 -7.85 5.96 2.56
CA GLU A 3 -7.36 4.94 1.62
C GLU A 3 -8.09 3.60 1.78
N PRO A 4 -8.32 3.06 3.00
CA PRO A 4 -9.14 1.87 3.18
C PRO A 4 -10.55 1.99 2.58
N GLY A 5 -11.19 3.14 2.78
CA GLY A 5 -12.52 3.40 2.22
C GLY A 5 -12.54 3.42 0.68
N LEU A 6 -11.50 3.96 0.07
CA LEU A 6 -11.34 3.95 -1.38
C LEU A 6 -11.09 2.54 -1.92
N ASP A 7 -10.25 1.76 -1.26
CA ASP A 7 -9.96 0.38 -1.63
C ASP A 7 -11.22 -0.50 -1.54
N HIS A 8 -11.94 -0.45 -0.42
CA HIS A 8 -13.20 -1.18 -0.28
C HIS A 8 -14.26 -0.75 -1.30
N THR A 9 -14.32 0.55 -1.62
CA THR A 9 -15.20 1.05 -2.69
C THR A 9 -14.79 0.48 -4.05
N SER A 10 -13.51 0.44 -4.36
CA SER A 10 -12.97 -0.17 -5.58
C SER A 10 -13.31 -1.66 -5.66
N ARG A 11 -13.13 -2.41 -4.57
CA ARG A 11 -13.53 -3.84 -4.48
C ARG A 11 -15.03 -4.02 -4.68
N LEU A 12 -15.88 -3.14 -4.12
CA LEU A 12 -17.33 -3.18 -4.30
C LEU A 12 -17.75 -2.97 -5.75
N MET A 13 -16.99 -2.16 -6.49
CA MET A 13 -17.23 -1.89 -7.91
C MET A 13 -16.62 -2.96 -8.84
N ALA A 14 -15.69 -3.77 -8.34
CA ALA A 14 -15.00 -4.78 -9.14
C ALA A 14 -16.00 -5.74 -9.80
N GLY A 15 -15.85 -5.92 -11.12
CA GLY A 15 -16.73 -6.78 -11.92
C GLY A 15 -18.10 -6.20 -12.25
N LYS A 16 -18.47 -5.01 -11.73
CA LYS A 16 -19.71 -4.34 -12.11
C LYS A 16 -19.52 -3.60 -13.43
N LYS A 17 -20.56 -3.64 -14.24
CA LYS A 17 -20.64 -2.87 -15.49
C LYS A 17 -21.71 -1.80 -15.33
N PHE A 18 -21.37 -0.58 -15.62
CA PHE A 18 -22.30 0.55 -15.62
C PHE A 18 -22.50 1.03 -17.06
N SER A 19 -23.74 1.31 -17.42
CA SER A 19 -24.11 1.78 -18.77
C SER A 19 -23.81 3.27 -18.94
N SER A 20 -23.71 4.02 -17.83
CA SER A 20 -23.41 5.45 -17.82
C SER A 20 -22.73 5.89 -16.53
N ALA A 21 -22.16 7.10 -16.55
CA ALA A 21 -21.62 7.74 -15.36
C ALA A 21 -22.72 8.06 -14.32
N GLU A 22 -23.94 8.37 -14.77
CA GLU A 22 -25.08 8.60 -13.89
C GLU A 22 -25.47 7.36 -13.10
N GLU A 23 -25.48 6.20 -13.74
CA GLU A 23 -25.75 4.91 -13.09
C GLU A 23 -24.66 4.58 -12.07
N MET A 24 -23.39 4.75 -12.42
CA MET A 24 -22.28 4.56 -11.50
C MET A 24 -22.37 5.51 -10.30
N ASN A 25 -22.67 6.78 -10.53
CA ASN A 25 -22.81 7.77 -9.47
C ASN A 25 -24.02 7.50 -8.57
N ALA A 26 -25.14 6.98 -9.12
CA ALA A 26 -26.28 6.57 -8.34
C ALA A 26 -25.93 5.39 -7.43
N PHE A 27 -25.24 4.38 -7.97
CA PHE A 27 -24.74 3.24 -7.20
C PHE A 27 -23.81 3.67 -6.05
N LEU A 28 -22.86 4.57 -6.32
CA LEU A 28 -21.94 5.08 -5.31
C LEU A 28 -22.65 5.88 -4.22
N ARG A 29 -23.63 6.72 -4.57
CA ARG A 29 -24.45 7.44 -3.59
C ARG A 29 -25.23 6.49 -2.70
N GLU A 30 -25.82 5.46 -3.28
CA GLU A 30 -26.62 4.50 -2.54
C GLU A 30 -25.78 3.62 -1.61
N ASN A 31 -24.58 3.20 -2.03
CA ASN A 31 -23.81 2.17 -1.34
C ASN A 31 -22.62 2.69 -0.55
N CYS A 32 -22.11 3.89 -0.85
CA CYS A 32 -20.85 4.39 -0.28
C CYS A 32 -20.99 5.70 0.50
N VAL A 33 -21.85 6.62 0.05
CA VAL A 33 -21.94 7.94 0.66
C VAL A 33 -22.56 7.84 2.07
N GLY A 34 -21.82 8.34 3.07
CA GLY A 34 -22.26 8.29 4.48
C GLY A 34 -22.25 6.89 5.10
N LYS A 35 -21.70 5.88 4.41
CA LYS A 35 -21.63 4.50 4.89
C LYS A 35 -20.19 4.06 5.08
N HIS A 36 -19.98 3.19 6.07
CA HIS A 36 -18.72 2.45 6.20
C HIS A 36 -18.79 1.22 5.28
N VAL A 37 -18.07 1.30 4.15
CA VAL A 37 -18.02 0.21 3.19
C VAL A 37 -16.95 -0.78 3.62
N THR A 38 -17.35 -2.04 3.81
CA THR A 38 -16.45 -3.16 4.06
C THR A 38 -16.77 -4.28 3.09
N VAL A 39 -15.77 -4.70 2.33
CA VAL A 39 -15.88 -5.80 1.36
C VAL A 39 -14.87 -6.87 1.73
N PRO A 40 -15.29 -8.14 1.86
CA PRO A 40 -14.37 -9.24 2.14
C PRO A 40 -13.22 -9.28 1.11
N PRO A 41 -12.01 -9.67 1.52
CA PRO A 41 -10.88 -9.80 0.60
C PRO A 41 -11.14 -10.95 -0.39
N ALA A 42 -10.83 -10.72 -1.66
CA ALA A 42 -10.95 -11.72 -2.72
C ALA A 42 -9.71 -12.65 -2.81
N GLY A 43 -8.63 -12.33 -2.07
CA GLY A 43 -7.41 -13.12 -2.08
C GLY A 43 -6.42 -12.71 -0.99
N PRO A 44 -5.27 -13.42 -0.92
CA PRO A 44 -4.29 -13.23 0.16
C PRO A 44 -3.72 -11.81 0.22
N LEU A 45 -3.44 -11.18 -0.92
CA LEU A 45 -2.95 -9.80 -0.96
C LEU A 45 -3.93 -8.83 -0.30
N GLN A 46 -5.22 -8.91 -0.64
CA GLN A 46 -6.24 -8.05 -0.05
C GLN A 46 -6.44 -8.36 1.44
N ALA A 47 -6.35 -9.63 1.84
CA ALA A 47 -6.44 -10.03 3.24
C ALA A 47 -5.27 -9.46 4.07
N ALA A 48 -4.05 -9.49 3.50
CA ALA A 48 -2.88 -8.88 4.12
C ALA A 48 -3.03 -7.35 4.21
N GLN A 49 -3.52 -6.71 3.15
CA GLN A 49 -3.74 -5.26 3.13
C GLN A 49 -4.81 -4.82 4.16
N ASP A 50 -5.87 -5.61 4.37
CA ASP A 50 -6.85 -5.34 5.42
C ASP A 50 -6.23 -5.42 6.84
N VAL A 51 -5.21 -6.25 7.04
CA VAL A 51 -4.43 -6.27 8.29
C VAL A 51 -3.59 -5.00 8.42
N ILE A 52 -2.98 -4.52 7.32
CA ILE A 52 -2.21 -3.28 7.31
C ILE A 52 -3.10 -2.07 7.60
N TYR A 53 -4.29 -1.98 7.05
CA TYR A 53 -5.21 -0.88 7.36
C TYR A 53 -5.56 -0.83 8.86
N ARG A 54 -5.75 -2.00 9.50
CA ARG A 54 -5.92 -2.06 10.97
C ARG A 54 -4.65 -1.65 11.72
N ALA A 55 -3.48 -1.93 11.17
CA ALA A 55 -2.22 -1.50 11.77
C ALA A 55 -2.08 0.04 11.70
N MET A 56 -2.45 0.66 10.59
CA MET A 56 -2.41 2.12 10.42
C MET A 56 -3.33 2.84 11.41
N ASP A 57 -4.46 2.23 11.79
CA ASP A 57 -5.37 2.77 12.81
C ASP A 57 -4.90 2.52 14.26
N ALA A 58 -3.91 1.65 14.47
CA ALA A 58 -3.43 1.31 15.81
C ALA A 58 -2.51 2.41 16.39
N HIS A 59 -2.71 2.75 17.67
CA HIS A 59 -1.94 3.80 18.35
C HIS A 59 -0.55 3.34 18.82
N SER A 60 -0.34 2.04 18.98
CA SER A 60 0.89 1.48 19.53
C SER A 60 1.85 1.02 18.43
N PRO A 61 3.11 1.51 18.41
CA PRO A 61 4.16 1.02 17.51
C PRO A 61 4.31 -0.51 17.53
N ARG A 62 4.31 -1.09 18.73
CA ARG A 62 4.42 -2.56 18.89
C ARG A 62 3.25 -3.30 18.26
N VAL A 63 2.03 -2.75 18.34
CA VAL A 63 0.85 -3.34 17.70
C VAL A 63 0.94 -3.21 16.18
N ARG A 64 1.40 -2.06 15.67
CA ARG A 64 1.61 -1.85 14.24
C ARG A 64 2.62 -2.85 13.67
N ALA A 65 3.79 -2.97 14.30
CA ALA A 65 4.82 -3.95 13.90
C ALA A 65 4.31 -5.40 13.95
N HIS A 66 3.58 -5.78 15.01
CA HIS A 66 2.99 -7.11 15.11
C HIS A 66 1.99 -7.39 13.98
N LEU A 67 1.13 -6.42 13.65
CA LEU A 67 0.17 -6.56 12.56
C LEU A 67 0.88 -6.59 11.19
N ALA A 68 1.96 -5.83 10.99
CA ALA A 68 2.77 -5.90 9.78
C ALA A 68 3.36 -7.30 9.57
N ARG A 69 3.93 -7.91 10.62
CA ARG A 69 4.41 -9.31 10.56
C ARG A 69 3.29 -10.29 10.24
N LYS A 70 2.12 -10.12 10.87
CA LYS A 70 0.93 -10.94 10.56
C LYS A 70 0.48 -10.80 9.10
N ALA A 71 0.59 -9.62 8.51
CA ALA A 71 0.28 -9.42 7.10
C ALA A 71 1.26 -10.19 6.21
N LEU A 72 2.56 -10.23 6.55
CA LEU A 72 3.56 -11.03 5.84
C LEU A 72 3.33 -12.54 5.95
N ASP A 73 2.81 -13.02 7.09
CA ASP A 73 2.41 -14.43 7.25
C ASP A 73 1.25 -14.82 6.30
N ILE A 74 0.35 -13.87 6.00
CA ILE A 74 -0.75 -14.06 5.06
C ILE A 74 -0.27 -13.96 3.61
N PHE A 75 0.56 -12.96 3.31
CA PHE A 75 1.06 -12.69 1.98
C PHE A 75 2.46 -12.07 2.05
N PRO A 76 3.53 -12.84 1.75
CA PRO A 76 4.91 -12.38 1.89
C PRO A 76 5.28 -11.15 1.01
N ASP A 77 4.52 -10.92 -0.07
CA ASP A 77 4.73 -9.78 -0.97
C ASP A 77 3.85 -8.57 -0.62
N CYS A 78 3.41 -8.45 0.65
CA CYS A 78 2.72 -7.27 1.15
C CYS A 78 3.71 -6.12 1.38
N ALA A 79 3.90 -5.24 0.39
CA ALA A 79 4.89 -4.16 0.44
C ALA A 79 4.67 -3.19 1.62
N ASP A 80 3.41 -2.86 1.96
CA ASP A 80 3.11 -1.98 3.10
C ASP A 80 3.48 -2.59 4.45
N ALA A 81 3.56 -3.91 4.55
CA ALA A 81 4.04 -4.53 5.78
C ALA A 81 5.53 -4.22 6.01
N TYR A 82 6.33 -4.24 4.96
CA TYR A 82 7.74 -3.83 5.06
C TYR A 82 7.88 -2.33 5.34
N ASN A 83 7.03 -1.49 4.75
CA ASN A 83 7.01 -0.06 5.04
C ASN A 83 6.76 0.20 6.53
N LEU A 84 5.76 -0.46 7.12
CA LEU A 84 5.47 -0.35 8.56
C LEU A 84 6.61 -0.89 9.43
N LEU A 85 7.28 -1.99 9.04
CA LEU A 85 8.42 -2.49 9.79
C LEU A 85 9.61 -1.53 9.75
N ALA A 86 9.83 -0.85 8.61
CA ALA A 86 10.84 0.19 8.51
C ALA A 86 10.56 1.37 9.46
N GLU A 87 9.29 1.76 9.61
CA GLU A 87 8.88 2.89 10.44
C GLU A 87 8.83 2.56 11.94
N GLU A 88 8.50 1.32 12.32
CA GLU A 88 8.14 0.96 13.69
C GLU A 88 9.13 0.03 14.38
N GLU A 89 9.99 -0.66 13.65
CA GLU A 89 10.85 -1.69 14.21
C GLU A 89 12.33 -1.51 13.88
N ALA A 90 12.67 -0.77 12.83
CA ALA A 90 14.06 -0.52 12.49
C ALA A 90 14.79 0.26 13.61
N GLU A 91 15.95 -0.23 14.02
CA GLU A 91 16.77 0.38 15.07
C GLU A 91 17.65 1.51 14.53
N ASP A 92 17.95 1.49 13.22
CA ASP A 92 18.72 2.51 12.52
C ASP A 92 18.31 2.65 11.04
N ASP A 93 18.87 3.68 10.38
CA ASP A 93 18.62 3.96 8.97
C ASP A 93 19.02 2.81 8.04
N GLY A 94 20.04 2.03 8.41
CA GLY A 94 20.50 0.88 7.64
C GLY A 94 19.45 -0.22 7.61
N GLU A 95 18.87 -0.54 8.76
CA GLU A 95 17.80 -1.53 8.90
C GLU A 95 16.50 -1.03 8.24
N ALA A 96 16.15 0.24 8.41
CA ALA A 96 15.01 0.85 7.72
C ALA A 96 15.16 0.74 6.20
N LEU A 97 16.34 1.02 5.67
CA LEU A 97 16.65 0.91 4.25
C LEU A 97 16.49 -0.53 3.73
N GLU A 98 16.89 -1.54 4.52
CA GLU A 98 16.68 -2.95 4.17
C GLU A 98 15.20 -3.30 4.08
N PHE A 99 14.38 -2.84 5.02
CA PHE A 99 12.94 -3.05 4.98
C PHE A 99 12.30 -2.38 3.77
N TYR A 100 12.61 -1.12 3.48
CA TYR A 100 12.08 -0.45 2.30
C TYR A 100 12.46 -1.16 1.00
N ARG A 101 13.69 -1.66 0.87
CA ARG A 101 14.12 -2.44 -0.30
C ARG A 101 13.34 -3.74 -0.45
N LYS A 102 13.09 -4.46 0.64
CA LYS A 102 12.17 -5.62 0.63
C LYS A 102 10.77 -5.23 0.19
N GLY A 103 10.27 -4.08 0.63
CA GLY A 103 8.99 -3.53 0.19
C GLY A 103 8.94 -3.21 -1.30
N ILE A 104 10.02 -2.64 -1.85
CA ILE A 104 10.16 -2.38 -3.30
C ILE A 104 10.12 -3.69 -4.09
N GLU A 105 10.92 -4.68 -3.69
CA GLU A 105 10.95 -5.98 -4.34
C GLU A 105 9.58 -6.70 -4.30
N ALA A 106 8.94 -6.69 -3.13
CA ALA A 106 7.61 -7.27 -2.93
C ALA A 106 6.56 -6.57 -3.81
N GLY A 107 6.53 -5.25 -3.79
CA GLY A 107 5.62 -4.46 -4.61
C GLY A 107 5.87 -4.64 -6.12
N ALA A 108 7.14 -4.74 -6.54
CA ALA A 108 7.47 -5.01 -7.94
C ALA A 108 6.98 -6.39 -8.39
N ARG A 109 7.08 -7.43 -7.52
CA ARG A 109 6.53 -8.75 -7.84
C ARG A 109 5.01 -8.73 -8.00
N VAL A 110 4.32 -7.97 -7.14
CA VAL A 110 2.85 -7.82 -7.22
C VAL A 110 2.41 -7.09 -8.48
N LEU A 111 3.11 -6.01 -8.84
CA LEU A 111 2.76 -5.19 -10.02
C LEU A 111 3.14 -5.88 -11.33
N GLY A 112 4.22 -6.65 -11.36
CA GLY A 112 4.66 -7.33 -12.56
C GLY A 112 4.82 -6.38 -13.75
N ALA A 113 4.16 -6.69 -14.86
CA ALA A 113 4.20 -5.89 -16.09
C ALA A 113 3.59 -4.49 -15.93
N GLU A 114 2.62 -4.31 -15.01
CA GLU A 114 1.98 -3.02 -14.78
C GLU A 114 2.98 -1.93 -14.35
N LEU A 115 4.10 -2.32 -13.73
CA LEU A 115 5.14 -1.39 -13.31
C LEU A 115 5.71 -0.56 -14.48
N GLU A 116 5.92 -1.21 -15.62
CA GLU A 116 6.41 -0.55 -16.84
C GLU A 116 5.28 0.09 -17.65
N GLU A 117 4.15 -0.60 -17.79
CA GLU A 117 2.99 -0.13 -18.57
C GLU A 117 2.40 1.17 -18.01
N ARG A 118 2.51 1.38 -16.68
CA ARG A 118 1.95 2.53 -15.98
C ARG A 118 3.00 3.50 -15.46
N ARG A 119 4.20 3.49 -16.05
CA ARG A 119 5.27 4.40 -15.66
C ARG A 119 4.80 5.85 -15.76
N GLY A 120 4.99 6.62 -14.69
CA GLY A 120 4.52 8.01 -14.57
C GLY A 120 3.10 8.17 -14.00
N GLU A 121 2.30 7.10 -13.90
CA GLU A 121 0.91 7.15 -13.41
C GLU A 121 0.67 6.29 -12.17
N LEU A 122 1.71 5.66 -11.61
CA LEU A 122 1.60 4.67 -10.53
C LEU A 122 0.86 5.19 -9.29
N TRP A 123 1.02 6.46 -8.92
CA TRP A 123 0.30 7.07 -7.79
C TRP A 123 -1.23 7.08 -7.96
N GLY A 124 -1.72 7.06 -9.19
CA GLY A 124 -3.14 6.96 -9.51
C GLY A 124 -3.74 5.57 -9.24
N HIS A 125 -2.90 4.55 -9.10
CA HIS A 125 -3.31 3.17 -8.94
C HIS A 125 -3.13 2.69 -7.50
N PHE A 126 -4.23 2.23 -6.87
CA PHE A 126 -4.20 1.78 -5.47
C PHE A 126 -3.17 0.69 -5.20
N ASN A 127 -3.11 -0.31 -6.07
CA ASN A 127 -2.19 -1.45 -5.93
C ASN A 127 -0.71 -1.04 -6.04
N ALA A 128 -0.41 0.10 -6.66
CA ALA A 128 0.94 0.60 -6.81
C ALA A 128 1.41 1.47 -5.62
N ARG A 129 0.49 2.01 -4.82
CA ARG A 129 0.82 2.91 -3.71
C ARG A 129 1.76 2.29 -2.67
N PRO A 130 1.59 1.01 -2.24
CA PRO A 130 2.55 0.38 -1.33
C PRO A 130 3.98 0.37 -1.87
N TYR A 131 4.15 0.06 -3.15
CA TYR A 131 5.44 0.14 -3.84
C TYR A 131 5.99 1.57 -3.87
N MET A 132 5.15 2.56 -4.20
CA MET A 132 5.56 3.96 -4.24
C MET A 132 5.95 4.50 -2.86
N ARG A 133 5.27 4.08 -1.79
CA ARG A 133 5.67 4.39 -0.40
C ARG A 133 7.04 3.81 -0.07
N ALA A 134 7.29 2.55 -0.44
CA ALA A 134 8.60 1.93 -0.24
C ALA A 134 9.72 2.68 -0.98
N ARG A 135 9.49 3.10 -2.23
CA ARG A 135 10.43 3.92 -3.00
C ARG A 135 10.71 5.26 -2.34
N ALA A 136 9.66 5.94 -1.86
CA ALA A 136 9.80 7.20 -1.15
C ALA A 136 10.55 7.02 0.17
N GLY A 137 10.25 5.96 0.93
CA GLY A 137 10.96 5.61 2.17
C GLY A 137 12.44 5.34 1.94
N GLU A 138 12.80 4.56 0.91
CA GLU A 138 14.19 4.34 0.52
C GLU A 138 14.89 5.67 0.22
N ALA A 139 14.28 6.54 -0.61
CA ALA A 139 14.87 7.81 -0.99
C ALA A 139 15.08 8.74 0.21
N HIS A 140 14.11 8.84 1.12
CA HIS A 140 14.23 9.63 2.34
C HIS A 140 15.33 9.09 3.26
N THR A 141 15.36 7.79 3.51
CA THR A 141 16.37 7.16 4.36
C THR A 141 17.79 7.38 3.80
N LEU A 142 17.98 7.21 2.49
CA LEU A 142 19.26 7.50 1.83
C LEU A 142 19.66 8.97 1.96
N TRP A 143 18.69 9.89 1.88
CA TRP A 143 18.93 11.31 2.06
C TRP A 143 19.40 11.62 3.49
N ASP A 144 18.75 11.06 4.50
CA ASP A 144 19.08 11.25 5.92
C ASP A 144 20.45 10.66 6.26
N MET A 145 20.82 9.55 5.62
CA MET A 145 22.19 8.97 5.67
C MET A 145 23.25 9.81 4.95
N GLY A 146 22.89 10.92 4.29
CA GLY A 146 23.79 11.75 3.49
C GLY A 146 24.16 11.17 2.11
N ARG A 147 23.56 10.06 1.69
CA ARG A 147 23.80 9.36 0.41
C ARG A 147 22.99 10.01 -0.73
N ARG A 148 23.20 11.29 -0.95
CA ARG A 148 22.34 12.16 -1.80
C ARG A 148 22.20 11.69 -3.24
N GLU A 149 23.30 11.25 -3.87
CA GLU A 149 23.25 10.74 -5.25
C GLU A 149 22.43 9.45 -5.39
N GLU A 150 22.43 8.62 -4.35
CA GLU A 150 21.62 7.41 -4.33
C GLU A 150 20.16 7.73 -4.04
N ALA A 151 19.89 8.68 -3.15
CA ALA A 151 18.53 9.18 -2.89
C ALA A 151 17.90 9.76 -4.15
N GLU A 152 18.65 10.57 -4.91
CA GLU A 152 18.18 11.11 -6.20
C GLU A 152 17.80 10.00 -7.18
N ARG A 153 18.67 8.99 -7.34
CA ARG A 153 18.38 7.83 -8.21
C ARG A 153 17.19 6.98 -7.73
N ALA A 154 16.97 6.90 -6.41
CA ALA A 154 15.83 6.19 -5.86
C ALA A 154 14.52 6.94 -6.10
N TYR A 155 14.55 8.25 -6.26
CA TYR A 155 13.37 9.10 -6.46
C TYR A 155 12.84 9.03 -7.89
N TYR A 156 13.70 8.79 -8.88
CA TYR A 156 13.39 8.70 -10.32
C TYR A 156 13.40 7.27 -10.84
#